data_ae02e4094e0ddff018ec6b85f3c7c833
#
_entry.id   ae02e4094e0ddff018ec6b85f3c7c833
#
_cell.length_a   1.000
_cell.length_b   1.000
_cell.length_c   1.000
_cell.angle_alpha   90.00
_cell.angle_beta   90.00
_cell.angle_gamma   90.00
#
_symmetry.space_group_name_H-M   'P 1'
#
loop_
_entity.id
_entity.type
_entity.pdbx_description
1 polymer ?
#
loop_
_entity_poly.entity_id
_entity_poly.type
_entity_poly.pdbx_seq_one_letter_code
_entity_poly.pdbx_strand_id
1 'polypeptide(L)'
;MTPYRLQSCTDEELMEQLRIGQADALAVLFDRHYRLVFSVALRILHDHGEAEDLMQEVFLEIYRKVDNYDPDKGKAKTWILQYAYHRSLNRQKYLNVRNFYDGRQDSDLMQWELPQSPNGWNGLSYDDWAQVLEKGMSTLSEKERKTLDLAYFQGLPLKEIAAQIDEPLGNVRNHYYRGLKKLRDFLQERSCLKKKPA
;
A
#
# COMPACT_ATOMS: atom_id res chain seq x y z
N MET A 1 -11.17 -19.54 20.92
CA MET A 1 -12.19 -18.46 20.83
C MET A 1 -13.12 -18.78 19.67
N THR A 2 -14.42 -18.51 19.78
CA THR A 2 -15.34 -18.74 18.66
C THR A 2 -15.10 -17.72 17.53
N PRO A 3 -15.22 -18.07 16.23
CA PRO A 3 -14.99 -17.18 15.08
C PRO A 3 -15.75 -15.84 15.18
N TYR A 4 -16.91 -15.84 15.79
CA TYR A 4 -17.75 -14.65 15.98
C TYR A 4 -17.10 -13.57 16.86
N ARG A 5 -16.23 -13.95 17.79
CA ARG A 5 -15.55 -13.04 18.71
C ARG A 5 -14.36 -12.32 18.07
N LEU A 6 -13.72 -12.94 17.07
CA LEU A 6 -12.59 -12.37 16.35
C LEU A 6 -13.00 -11.23 15.40
N GLN A 7 -14.22 -11.25 14.89
CA GLN A 7 -14.70 -10.18 14.00
C GLN A 7 -14.85 -8.81 14.69
N SER A 8 -15.01 -8.78 16.01
CA SER A 8 -15.09 -7.55 16.79
C SER A 8 -13.73 -7.04 17.27
N CYS A 9 -12.66 -7.82 17.13
CA CYS A 9 -11.30 -7.45 17.52
C CYS A 9 -10.73 -6.38 16.58
N THR A 10 -9.86 -5.52 17.09
CA THR A 10 -9.03 -4.62 16.29
C THR A 10 -8.00 -5.42 15.49
N ASP A 11 -7.39 -4.80 14.48
CA ASP A 11 -6.34 -5.46 13.70
C ASP A 11 -5.11 -5.79 14.58
N GLU A 12 -4.80 -4.94 15.54
CA GLU A 12 -3.72 -5.13 16.52
C GLU A 12 -4.01 -6.33 17.42
N GLU A 13 -5.24 -6.44 17.91
CA GLU A 13 -5.67 -7.61 18.71
C GLU A 13 -5.62 -8.89 17.89
N LEU A 14 -6.00 -8.84 16.60
CA LEU A 14 -5.90 -9.98 15.70
C LEU A 14 -4.45 -10.41 15.47
N MET A 15 -3.51 -9.46 15.35
CA MET A 15 -2.09 -9.77 15.25
C MET A 15 -1.57 -10.46 16.51
N GLU A 16 -2.04 -10.06 17.70
CA GLU A 16 -1.69 -10.71 18.96
C GLU A 16 -2.30 -12.12 19.05
N GLN A 17 -3.55 -12.30 18.59
CA GLN A 17 -4.16 -13.63 18.50
C GLN A 17 -3.38 -14.57 17.57
N LEU A 18 -2.87 -14.04 16.43
CA LEU A 18 -1.99 -14.80 15.54
C LEU A 18 -0.69 -15.23 16.25
N ARG A 19 -0.08 -14.32 17.02
CA ARG A 19 1.17 -14.58 17.75
C ARG A 19 1.03 -15.71 18.76
N ILE A 20 -0.12 -15.83 19.40
CA ILE A 20 -0.42 -16.94 20.33
C ILE A 20 -0.94 -18.18 19.62
N GLY A 21 -0.85 -18.25 18.29
CA GLY A 21 -1.16 -19.44 17.49
C GLY A 21 -2.62 -19.59 17.07
N GLN A 22 -3.45 -18.55 17.20
CA GLN A 22 -4.85 -18.61 16.79
C GLN A 22 -5.00 -18.27 15.28
N ALA A 23 -4.86 -19.29 14.44
CA ALA A 23 -4.85 -19.15 12.98
C ALA A 23 -6.14 -18.52 12.39
N ASP A 24 -7.29 -18.67 13.05
CA ASP A 24 -8.57 -18.06 12.61
C ASP A 24 -8.50 -16.51 12.54
N ALA A 25 -7.61 -15.88 13.32
CA ALA A 25 -7.40 -14.44 13.24
C ALA A 25 -6.85 -13.99 11.87
N LEU A 26 -6.10 -14.87 11.18
CA LEU A 26 -5.62 -14.59 9.82
C LEU A 26 -6.77 -14.45 8.83
N ALA A 27 -7.80 -15.29 8.94
CA ALA A 27 -8.96 -15.22 8.05
C ALA A 27 -9.67 -13.87 8.17
N VAL A 28 -9.81 -13.36 9.41
CA VAL A 28 -10.42 -12.03 9.63
C VAL A 28 -9.55 -10.90 9.07
N LEU A 29 -8.23 -10.95 9.26
CA LEU A 29 -7.30 -9.98 8.68
C LEU A 29 -7.31 -10.04 7.14
N PHE A 30 -7.40 -11.25 6.58
CA PHE A 30 -7.53 -11.46 5.16
C PHE A 30 -8.80 -10.79 4.63
N ASP A 31 -9.97 -11.10 5.19
CA ASP A 31 -11.26 -10.54 4.76
C ASP A 31 -11.29 -9.00 4.80
N ARG A 32 -10.60 -8.41 5.77
CA ARG A 32 -10.51 -6.94 5.91
C ARG A 32 -9.56 -6.29 4.92
N HIS A 33 -8.46 -6.94 4.57
CA HIS A 33 -7.34 -6.29 3.90
C HIS A 33 -6.98 -6.86 2.52
N TYR A 34 -7.56 -8.01 2.09
CA TYR A 34 -7.17 -8.65 0.83
C TYR A 34 -7.33 -7.73 -0.38
N ARG A 35 -8.43 -6.96 -0.45
CA ARG A 35 -8.67 -6.02 -1.56
C ARG A 35 -7.60 -4.94 -1.64
N LEU A 36 -7.18 -4.45 -0.49
CA LEU A 36 -6.18 -3.40 -0.41
C LEU A 36 -4.79 -3.94 -0.76
N VAL A 37 -4.42 -5.10 -0.22
CA VAL A 37 -3.17 -5.79 -0.56
C VAL A 37 -3.13 -6.12 -2.06
N PHE A 38 -4.19 -6.69 -2.60
CA PHE A 38 -4.33 -6.98 -4.03
C PHE A 38 -4.21 -5.71 -4.89
N SER A 39 -4.87 -4.61 -4.48
CA SER A 39 -4.80 -3.33 -5.19
C SER A 39 -3.39 -2.76 -5.24
N VAL A 40 -2.62 -2.86 -4.14
CA VAL A 40 -1.20 -2.48 -4.11
C VAL A 40 -0.38 -3.35 -5.05
N ALA A 41 -0.56 -4.66 -5.00
CA ALA A 41 0.15 -5.60 -5.85
C ALA A 41 -0.16 -5.35 -7.34
N LEU A 42 -1.43 -5.24 -7.70
CA LEU A 42 -1.87 -5.03 -9.09
C LEU A 42 -1.32 -3.73 -9.69
N ARG A 43 -1.24 -2.67 -8.90
CA ARG A 43 -0.68 -1.38 -9.34
C ARG A 43 0.80 -1.42 -9.64
N ILE A 44 1.53 -2.27 -8.95
CA ILE A 44 2.98 -2.40 -9.11
C ILE A 44 3.31 -3.42 -10.20
N LEU A 45 2.60 -4.55 -10.20
CA LEU A 45 2.90 -5.67 -11.10
C LEU A 45 2.23 -5.53 -12.48
N HIS A 46 1.10 -4.81 -12.57
CA HIS A 46 0.28 -4.67 -13.76
C HIS A 46 -0.21 -6.00 -14.36
N ASP A 47 -0.15 -7.07 -13.58
CA ASP A 47 -0.61 -8.41 -13.92
C ASP A 47 -1.53 -8.94 -12.82
N HIS A 48 -2.72 -9.41 -13.22
CA HIS A 48 -3.75 -9.85 -12.29
C HIS A 48 -3.36 -11.16 -11.58
N GLY A 49 -2.82 -12.12 -12.33
CA GLY A 49 -2.41 -13.41 -11.80
C GLY A 49 -1.25 -13.26 -10.80
N GLU A 50 -0.20 -12.51 -11.18
CA GLU A 50 0.92 -12.21 -10.29
C GLU A 50 0.48 -11.44 -9.04
N ALA A 51 -0.53 -10.56 -9.16
CA ALA A 51 -1.06 -9.82 -8.02
C ALA A 51 -1.87 -10.70 -7.07
N GLU A 52 -2.65 -11.67 -7.60
CA GLU A 52 -3.38 -12.66 -6.78
C GLU A 52 -2.42 -13.57 -6.02
N ASP A 53 -1.43 -14.12 -6.72
CA ASP A 53 -0.42 -14.99 -6.11
C ASP A 53 0.35 -14.26 -5.01
N LEU A 54 0.78 -13.03 -5.29
CA LEU A 54 1.50 -12.21 -4.33
C LEU A 54 0.64 -11.85 -3.12
N MET A 55 -0.63 -11.54 -3.31
CA MET A 55 -1.56 -11.29 -2.20
C MET A 55 -1.62 -12.49 -1.25
N GLN A 56 -1.75 -13.70 -1.78
CA GLN A 56 -1.77 -14.91 -0.97
C GLN A 56 -0.43 -15.12 -0.24
N GLU A 57 0.69 -14.93 -0.93
CA GLU A 57 2.03 -15.01 -0.33
C GLU A 57 2.21 -14.02 0.83
N VAL A 58 1.71 -12.78 0.69
CA VAL A 58 1.79 -11.75 1.72
C VAL A 58 1.07 -12.19 2.99
N PHE A 59 -0.13 -12.73 2.91
CA PHE A 59 -0.86 -13.19 4.11
C PHE A 59 -0.20 -14.42 4.75
N LEU A 60 0.36 -15.33 3.96
CA LEU A 60 1.15 -16.44 4.49
C LEU A 60 2.42 -15.96 5.22
N GLU A 61 3.07 -14.92 4.70
CA GLU A 61 4.23 -14.33 5.38
C GLU A 61 3.85 -13.59 6.65
N ILE A 62 2.75 -12.85 6.65
CA ILE A 62 2.21 -12.21 7.86
C ILE A 62 2.02 -13.25 8.95
N TYR A 63 1.40 -14.40 8.64
CA TYR A 63 1.23 -15.50 9.58
C TYR A 63 2.57 -16.01 10.14
N ARG A 64 3.57 -16.21 9.27
CA ARG A 64 4.90 -16.75 9.67
C ARG A 64 5.75 -15.75 10.44
N LYS A 65 5.52 -14.46 10.24
CA LYS A 65 6.39 -13.37 10.75
C LYS A 65 5.66 -12.42 11.68
N VAL A 66 4.52 -12.85 12.23
CA VAL A 66 3.73 -12.05 13.16
C VAL A 66 4.53 -11.59 14.37
N ASP A 67 5.54 -12.37 14.80
CA ASP A 67 6.45 -12.01 15.90
C ASP A 67 7.28 -10.75 15.61
N ASN A 68 7.46 -10.39 14.35
CA ASN A 68 8.17 -9.17 13.94
C ASN A 68 7.26 -7.91 13.97
N TYR A 69 5.97 -8.08 14.17
CA TYR A 69 5.07 -6.97 14.34
C TYR A 69 5.20 -6.37 15.74
N ASP A 70 5.39 -5.07 15.80
CA ASP A 70 5.51 -4.29 17.03
C ASP A 70 4.44 -3.20 17.03
N PRO A 71 3.42 -3.29 17.90
CA PRO A 71 2.33 -2.32 17.96
C PRO A 71 2.79 -0.91 18.35
N ASP A 72 3.92 -0.79 19.05
CA ASP A 72 4.49 0.52 19.42
C ASP A 72 5.13 1.23 18.21
N LYS A 73 5.49 0.49 17.16
CA LYS A 73 6.08 1.02 15.93
C LYS A 73 5.07 1.37 14.85
N GLY A 74 3.82 0.98 14.98
CA GLY A 74 2.78 1.35 14.05
C GLY A 74 1.60 0.39 13.96
N LYS A 75 0.57 0.81 13.23
CA LYS A 75 -0.67 0.06 13.09
C LYS A 75 -0.49 -1.21 12.27
N ALA A 76 -1.22 -2.27 12.62
CA ALA A 76 -1.21 -3.55 11.93
C ALA A 76 -1.51 -3.40 10.42
N LYS A 77 -2.54 -2.64 10.06
CA LYS A 77 -2.86 -2.33 8.66
C LYS A 77 -1.66 -1.77 7.89
N THR A 78 -0.92 -0.84 8.47
CA THR A 78 0.25 -0.23 7.83
C THR A 78 1.37 -1.24 7.64
N TRP A 79 1.61 -2.08 8.64
CA TRP A 79 2.61 -3.12 8.58
C TRP A 79 2.28 -4.15 7.47
N ILE A 80 1.01 -4.58 7.36
CA ILE A 80 0.53 -5.44 6.27
C ILE A 80 0.79 -4.79 4.90
N LEU A 81 0.47 -3.50 4.75
CA LEU A 81 0.67 -2.79 3.48
C LEU A 81 2.15 -2.59 3.12
N GLN A 82 3.02 -2.39 4.10
CA GLN A 82 4.47 -2.36 3.87
C GLN A 82 4.96 -3.69 3.31
N TYR A 83 4.48 -4.81 3.86
CA TYR A 83 4.77 -6.14 3.31
C TYR A 83 4.33 -6.27 1.87
N ALA A 84 3.06 -5.95 1.59
CA ALA A 84 2.51 -5.99 0.23
C ALA A 84 3.35 -5.15 -0.75
N TYR A 85 3.69 -3.94 -0.36
CA TYR A 85 4.48 -3.01 -1.17
C TYR A 85 5.89 -3.55 -1.46
N HIS A 86 6.64 -3.94 -0.42
CA HIS A 86 8.00 -4.45 -0.60
C HIS A 86 8.04 -5.74 -1.42
N ARG A 87 7.07 -6.63 -1.21
CA ARG A 87 6.97 -7.87 -1.98
C ARG A 87 6.62 -7.60 -3.45
N SER A 88 5.71 -6.66 -3.70
CA SER A 88 5.36 -6.27 -5.07
C SER A 88 6.56 -5.71 -5.83
N LEU A 89 7.35 -4.84 -5.21
CA LEU A 89 8.56 -4.29 -5.84
C LEU A 89 9.62 -5.38 -6.12
N ASN A 90 9.81 -6.31 -5.18
CA ASN A 90 10.75 -7.41 -5.38
C ASN A 90 10.28 -8.35 -6.51
N ARG A 91 8.99 -8.66 -6.56
CA ARG A 91 8.38 -9.46 -7.64
C ARG A 91 8.51 -8.74 -8.98
N GLN A 92 8.22 -7.45 -9.03
CA GLN A 92 8.38 -6.64 -10.26
C GLN A 92 9.82 -6.68 -10.78
N LYS A 93 10.81 -6.50 -9.89
CA LYS A 93 12.23 -6.60 -10.28
C LYS A 93 12.56 -7.98 -10.84
N TYR A 94 12.08 -9.03 -10.20
CA TYR A 94 12.29 -10.40 -10.67
C TYR A 94 11.67 -10.62 -12.06
N LEU A 95 10.43 -10.19 -12.27
CA LEU A 95 9.74 -10.31 -13.54
C LEU A 95 10.41 -9.49 -14.65
N ASN A 96 10.88 -8.28 -14.35
CA ASN A 96 11.61 -7.45 -15.31
C ASN A 96 12.92 -8.11 -15.75
N VAL A 97 13.68 -8.70 -14.83
CA VAL A 97 14.90 -9.44 -15.17
C VAL A 97 14.56 -10.65 -16.03
N ARG A 98 13.54 -11.42 -15.69
CA ARG A 98 13.09 -12.57 -16.45
C ARG A 98 12.61 -12.18 -17.88
N ASN A 99 11.78 -11.13 -17.98
CA ASN A 99 11.29 -10.63 -19.27
C ASN A 99 12.41 -10.09 -20.15
N PHE A 100 13.47 -9.51 -19.57
CA PHE A 100 14.66 -9.09 -20.30
C PHE A 100 15.39 -10.29 -20.93
N TYR A 101 15.52 -11.40 -20.20
CA TYR A 101 16.12 -12.63 -20.75
C TYR A 101 15.23 -13.35 -21.74
N ASP A 102 13.90 -13.25 -21.59
CA ASP A 102 12.91 -13.86 -22.49
C ASP A 102 12.61 -13.01 -23.74
N GLY A 103 13.30 -11.87 -23.92
CA GLY A 103 13.19 -11.00 -25.11
C GLY A 103 11.86 -10.27 -25.26
N ARG A 104 11.04 -10.19 -24.23
CA ARG A 104 9.81 -9.40 -24.19
C ARG A 104 10.11 -8.00 -23.69
N GLN A 105 10.41 -7.10 -24.63
CA GLN A 105 10.47 -5.66 -24.38
C GLN A 105 9.07 -5.07 -24.48
N ASP A 106 8.34 -4.98 -23.38
CA ASP A 106 7.26 -3.99 -23.22
C ASP A 106 7.84 -2.78 -22.51
N SER A 107 8.25 -1.79 -23.31
CA SER A 107 9.07 -0.65 -22.90
C SER A 107 8.27 0.58 -22.46
N ASP A 108 7.05 0.43 -21.94
CA ASP A 108 6.25 1.56 -21.43
C ASP A 108 5.94 1.47 -19.92
N LEU A 109 6.78 0.79 -19.17
CA LEU A 109 6.70 0.83 -17.72
C LEU A 109 7.40 2.09 -17.23
N MET A 110 6.61 3.09 -16.88
CA MET A 110 7.04 4.25 -16.12
C MET A 110 7.90 3.79 -14.95
N GLN A 111 9.22 3.94 -15.06
CA GLN A 111 10.20 3.65 -14.02
C GLN A 111 9.93 4.59 -12.84
N TRP A 112 9.16 4.12 -11.88
CA TRP A 112 9.04 4.74 -10.57
C TRP A 112 10.24 4.30 -9.72
N GLU A 113 11.31 5.07 -9.78
CA GLU A 113 12.36 4.97 -8.78
C GLU A 113 11.85 5.54 -7.46
N LEU A 114 11.28 4.66 -6.63
CA LEU A 114 11.08 4.98 -5.22
C LEU A 114 12.41 4.77 -4.48
N PRO A 115 12.78 5.69 -3.60
CA PRO A 115 14.03 5.58 -2.85
C PRO A 115 14.06 4.26 -2.07
N GLN A 116 15.02 3.41 -2.36
CA GLN A 116 15.28 2.17 -1.61
C GLN A 116 15.97 2.57 -0.31
N SER A 117 15.26 2.62 0.79
CA SER A 117 15.89 2.68 2.11
C SER A 117 15.39 1.52 2.97
N PRO A 118 16.29 0.65 3.45
CA PRO A 118 15.96 -0.37 4.45
C PRO A 118 15.57 0.22 5.80
N ASN A 119 15.86 1.50 6.04
CA ASN A 119 15.69 2.19 7.32
C ASN A 119 14.67 3.34 7.26
N GLY A 120 13.50 3.09 6.71
CA GLY A 120 12.49 4.16 6.63
C GLY A 120 12.92 5.30 5.68
N TRP A 121 12.00 6.08 5.24
CA TRP A 121 12.18 7.14 4.27
C TRP A 121 13.09 8.25 4.84
N ASN A 122 14.34 8.32 4.41
CA ASN A 122 15.29 9.39 4.76
C ASN A 122 15.50 9.66 6.26
N GLY A 123 15.41 8.63 7.12
CA GLY A 123 15.62 8.76 8.56
C GLY A 123 14.49 9.46 9.31
N LEU A 124 13.31 9.60 8.71
CA LEU A 124 12.10 10.06 9.39
C LEU A 124 11.45 8.89 10.14
N SER A 125 10.97 9.18 11.35
CA SER A 125 10.12 8.23 12.08
C SER A 125 8.79 8.04 11.36
N TYR A 126 8.07 6.97 11.72
CA TYR A 126 6.73 6.73 11.17
C TYR A 126 5.76 7.90 11.45
N ASP A 127 5.83 8.49 12.64
CA ASP A 127 4.98 9.62 13.04
C ASP A 127 5.31 10.89 12.24
N ASP A 128 6.59 11.14 11.94
CA ASP A 128 7.00 12.23 11.07
C ASP A 128 6.45 12.05 9.65
N TRP A 129 6.43 10.80 9.17
CA TRP A 129 5.87 10.48 7.86
C TRP A 129 4.36 10.64 7.81
N ALA A 130 3.65 10.21 8.84
CA ALA A 130 2.20 10.38 8.95
C ALA A 130 1.84 11.87 8.89
N GLN A 131 2.57 12.71 9.63
CA GLN A 131 2.37 14.16 9.61
C GLN A 131 2.70 14.79 8.25
N VAL A 132 3.77 14.33 7.58
CA VAL A 132 4.13 14.80 6.24
C VAL A 132 3.08 14.43 5.22
N LEU A 133 2.57 13.19 5.29
CA LEU A 133 1.51 12.72 4.39
C LEU A 133 0.20 13.46 4.65
N GLU A 134 -0.18 13.68 5.90
CA GLU A 134 -1.36 14.45 6.28
C GLU A 134 -1.29 15.88 5.73
N LYS A 135 -0.14 16.55 5.87
CA LYS A 135 0.10 17.87 5.29
C LYS A 135 0.07 17.84 3.76
N GLY A 136 0.59 16.80 3.13
CA GLY A 136 0.47 16.61 1.69
C GLY A 136 -0.99 16.41 1.25
N MET A 137 -1.74 15.60 1.97
CA MET A 137 -3.16 15.37 1.72
C MET A 137 -4.01 16.63 1.92
N SER A 138 -3.62 17.53 2.83
CA SER A 138 -4.32 18.80 3.04
C SER A 138 -4.15 19.81 1.88
N THR A 139 -3.15 19.62 1.00
CA THR A 139 -2.98 20.44 -0.21
C THR A 139 -3.90 20.02 -1.36
N LEU A 140 -4.54 18.88 -1.24
CA LEU A 140 -5.44 18.36 -2.26
C LEU A 140 -6.83 18.99 -2.17
N SER A 141 -7.51 19.13 -3.31
CA SER A 141 -8.94 19.43 -3.29
C SER A 141 -9.72 18.28 -2.66
N GLU A 142 -10.91 18.58 -2.15
CA GLU A 142 -11.78 17.59 -1.52
C GLU A 142 -12.01 16.36 -2.43
N LYS A 143 -12.25 16.59 -3.73
CA LYS A 143 -12.46 15.53 -4.72
C LYS A 143 -11.22 14.70 -4.98
N GLU A 144 -10.04 15.32 -5.09
CA GLU A 144 -8.77 14.64 -5.24
C GLU A 144 -8.46 13.80 -4.00
N ARG A 145 -8.63 14.39 -2.80
CA ARG A 145 -8.43 13.71 -1.52
C ARG A 145 -9.36 12.51 -1.37
N LYS A 146 -10.67 12.70 -1.60
CA LYS A 146 -11.67 11.62 -1.52
C LYS A 146 -11.36 10.50 -2.51
N THR A 147 -10.99 10.85 -3.74
CA THR A 147 -10.62 9.86 -4.76
C THR A 147 -9.39 9.05 -4.36
N LEU A 148 -8.35 9.71 -3.82
CA LEU A 148 -7.15 9.00 -3.35
C LEU A 148 -7.44 8.16 -2.11
N ASP A 149 -8.26 8.66 -1.19
CA ASP A 149 -8.67 7.92 0.00
C ASP A 149 -9.37 6.60 -0.37
N LEU A 150 -10.39 6.69 -1.22
CA LEU A 150 -11.13 5.52 -1.69
C LEU A 150 -10.23 4.55 -2.47
N ALA A 151 -9.32 5.09 -3.29
CA ALA A 151 -8.44 4.26 -4.11
C ALA A 151 -7.34 3.57 -3.31
N TYR A 152 -6.70 4.28 -2.34
CA TYR A 152 -5.52 3.77 -1.61
C TYR A 152 -5.86 3.13 -0.27
N PHE A 153 -6.82 3.70 0.48
CA PHE A 153 -7.15 3.19 1.81
C PHE A 153 -8.30 2.19 1.82
N GLN A 154 -9.19 2.27 0.81
CA GLN A 154 -10.28 1.30 0.66
C GLN A 154 -10.05 0.31 -0.49
N GLY A 155 -9.04 0.54 -1.33
CA GLY A 155 -8.67 -0.36 -2.42
C GLY A 155 -9.68 -0.42 -3.57
N LEU A 156 -10.55 0.61 -3.71
CA LEU A 156 -11.58 0.62 -4.74
C LEU A 156 -10.99 0.95 -6.12
N PRO A 157 -11.38 0.23 -7.18
CA PRO A 157 -11.04 0.60 -8.54
C PRO A 157 -11.72 1.91 -8.94
N LEU A 158 -11.08 2.70 -9.82
CA LEU A 158 -11.59 4.02 -10.21
C LEU A 158 -13.02 3.98 -10.79
N LYS A 159 -13.43 2.86 -11.38
CA LYS A 159 -14.79 2.67 -11.91
C LYS A 159 -15.83 2.58 -10.78
N GLU A 160 -15.50 1.89 -9.68
CA GLU A 160 -16.36 1.80 -8.50
C GLU A 160 -16.40 3.14 -7.75
N ILE A 161 -15.26 3.83 -7.67
CA ILE A 161 -15.19 5.18 -7.10
C ILE A 161 -16.11 6.13 -7.87
N ALA A 162 -16.09 6.07 -9.21
CA ALA A 162 -16.94 6.89 -10.07
C ALA A 162 -18.44 6.70 -9.75
N ALA A 163 -18.86 5.45 -9.59
CA ALA A 163 -20.22 5.12 -9.19
C ALA A 163 -20.55 5.59 -7.76
N GLN A 164 -19.60 5.47 -6.83
CA GLN A 164 -19.83 5.83 -5.42
C GLN A 164 -19.90 7.34 -5.16
N ILE A 165 -19.12 8.13 -5.92
CA ILE A 165 -19.13 9.60 -5.77
C ILE A 165 -20.03 10.31 -6.79
N ASP A 166 -20.75 9.55 -7.61
CA ASP A 166 -21.65 10.03 -8.67
C ASP A 166 -20.94 11.01 -9.63
N GLU A 167 -19.77 10.61 -10.12
CA GLU A 167 -19.00 11.38 -11.10
C GLU A 167 -18.60 10.53 -12.30
N PRO A 168 -18.48 11.16 -13.51
CA PRO A 168 -17.96 10.48 -14.68
C PRO A 168 -16.55 9.91 -14.43
N LEU A 169 -16.27 8.70 -14.91
CA LEU A 169 -14.98 8.02 -14.75
C LEU A 169 -13.79 8.88 -15.24
N GLY A 170 -13.99 9.70 -16.28
CA GLY A 170 -12.98 10.65 -16.77
C GLY A 170 -12.59 11.70 -15.73
N ASN A 171 -13.57 12.21 -14.98
CA ASN A 171 -13.31 13.17 -13.90
C ASN A 171 -12.57 12.50 -12.74
N VAL A 172 -13.00 11.31 -12.35
CA VAL A 172 -12.33 10.53 -11.29
C VAL A 172 -10.88 10.20 -11.65
N ARG A 173 -10.61 9.84 -12.91
CA ARG A 173 -9.23 9.69 -13.41
C ARG A 173 -8.42 10.98 -13.27
N ASN A 174 -9.01 12.11 -13.65
CA ASN A 174 -8.35 13.41 -13.53
C ASN A 174 -8.06 13.76 -12.06
N HIS A 175 -9.01 13.55 -11.14
CA HIS A 175 -8.81 13.77 -9.71
C HIS A 175 -7.70 12.87 -9.16
N TYR A 176 -7.69 11.60 -9.55
CA TYR A 176 -6.66 10.65 -9.16
C TYR A 176 -5.26 11.09 -9.59
N TYR A 177 -5.05 11.35 -10.88
CA TYR A 177 -3.73 11.70 -11.39
C TYR A 177 -3.24 13.08 -10.94
N ARG A 178 -4.15 14.07 -10.84
CA ARG A 178 -3.81 15.40 -10.31
C ARG A 178 -3.44 15.32 -8.83
N GLY A 179 -4.20 14.58 -8.04
CA GLY A 179 -3.91 14.36 -6.63
C GLY A 179 -2.55 13.69 -6.41
N LEU A 180 -2.24 12.63 -7.18
CA LEU A 180 -0.93 11.97 -7.13
C LEU A 180 0.21 12.91 -7.52
N LYS A 181 0.02 13.71 -8.57
CA LYS A 181 1.03 14.68 -9.00
C LYS A 181 1.31 15.70 -7.90
N LYS A 182 0.28 16.31 -7.31
CA LYS A 182 0.42 17.28 -6.21
C LYS A 182 1.15 16.68 -5.01
N LEU A 183 0.78 15.45 -4.60
CA LEU A 183 1.46 14.76 -3.50
C LEU A 183 2.95 14.52 -3.83
N ARG A 184 3.26 14.10 -5.04
CA ARG A 184 4.65 13.92 -5.49
C ARG A 184 5.43 15.22 -5.40
N ASP A 185 4.90 16.27 -5.99
CA ASP A 185 5.55 17.58 -6.02
C ASP A 185 5.82 18.07 -4.59
N PHE A 186 4.84 17.96 -3.69
CA PHE A 186 4.96 18.29 -2.27
C PHE A 186 6.04 17.47 -1.55
N LEU A 187 6.14 16.17 -1.82
CA LEU A 187 7.14 15.28 -1.21
C LEU A 187 8.55 15.55 -1.74
N GLN A 188 8.67 15.86 -3.04
CA GLN A 188 9.95 16.17 -3.67
C GLN A 188 10.53 17.51 -3.18
N GLU A 189 9.74 18.55 -3.05
CA GLU A 189 10.17 19.84 -2.50
C GLU A 189 10.77 19.69 -1.10
N ARG A 190 10.19 18.86 -0.26
CA ARG A 190 10.72 18.57 1.09
C ARG A 190 11.99 17.72 1.09
N SER A 191 12.14 16.83 0.14
CA SER A 191 13.38 16.05 -0.02
C SER A 191 14.56 16.92 -0.45
N CYS A 192 14.32 17.94 -1.26
CA CYS A 192 15.34 18.90 -1.69
C CYS A 192 15.78 19.86 -0.58
N LEU A 193 14.88 20.25 0.33
CA LEU A 193 15.19 21.16 1.44
C LEU A 193 16.12 20.56 2.50
N LYS A 194 16.19 19.23 2.62
CA LYS A 194 17.10 18.53 3.55
C LYS A 194 18.50 18.25 2.99
N LYS A 195 18.76 18.56 1.70
CA LYS A 195 20.07 18.35 1.06
C LYS A 195 20.98 19.59 1.03
N LYS A 196 20.69 20.67 1.77
CA LYS A 196 21.68 21.74 1.95
C LYS A 196 22.61 21.36 3.10
N PRO A 197 23.88 21.00 2.82
CA PRO A 197 24.88 20.92 3.88
C PRO A 197 25.20 22.35 4.36
N ALA A 198 25.38 22.48 5.67
CA ALA A 198 26.00 23.63 6.29
C ALA A 198 27.49 23.67 5.92
#